data_ec197fda9881333f652f2fd4b9a4d221
#
_entry.id   ec197fda9881333f652f2fd4b9a4d221
#
_cell.length_a   1.000
_cell.length_b   1.000
_cell.length_c   1.000
_cell.angle_alpha   90.00
_cell.angle_beta   90.00
_cell.angle_gamma   90.00
#
_symmetry.space_group_name_H-M   'P 1'
#
loop_
_entity.id
_entity.type
_entity.pdbx_description
1 polymer ?
#
loop_
_entity_poly.entity_id
_entity_poly.type
_entity_poly.pdbx_seq_one_letter_code
_entity_poly.pdbx_strand_id
1 'polypeptide(L)'
;MKTGRDYKFWFCTGSQDLYGDECLRKVAEHSRIIVEELNKSGILPFELVWKPTLITNELIRKTFNEANADEDCAGVITWMHTFSPAKSWILGLKEYRKPLCHLHTQFNEEIPYDTIDMDFMNENQSAHGGREYGHIVTRMGIERKIIVGHWADRKVQERLASWMRTAVGIMESSHIRVCRVADNMRNVAVTEGDKVEAQIKFGWEVDAYPVNEVADYVKDVKKGDIDALVEEYYSKYNILLEGRDPEEFKRHVAVQAGIEIGFEKFLEEKNYQAVVTHFGDLGSLQQLPGLAMQRLMEKGYGFGAEGDWKTAAMVRLMKIMTAGIKDAKGTSFMEDYTYNFVPEKEGILQSHMLEVCPTVAEGPVSIKVCPLSMGDREDPARLVFTSKTGPAIATSLVDLGDRFRLIINDVDCKKVEKPMPKLPVGTAFWTPQPDLATGAEAWILAGGAHHTAFSYDLTAEQMGDWAAAMGIEAVYIDKDTTIRNFKNELRWNEIAYRK
;
A
#
# COMPACT_ATOMS: atom_id res chain seq x y z
N MET A 1 -9.15 -6.38 8.08
CA MET A 1 -8.52 -7.67 7.74
C MET A 1 -7.14 -7.69 8.36
N LYS A 2 -6.83 -8.66 9.21
CA LYS A 2 -5.45 -8.89 9.65
C LYS A 2 -4.68 -9.45 8.45
N THR A 3 -3.45 -8.99 8.19
CA THR A 3 -2.48 -9.84 7.51
C THR A 3 -2.51 -11.16 8.27
N GLY A 4 -2.60 -12.29 7.62
CA GLY A 4 -2.79 -13.58 8.31
C GLY A 4 -1.62 -14.00 9.22
N ARG A 5 -0.61 -13.14 9.38
CA ARG A 5 0.63 -13.37 10.14
C ARG A 5 0.89 -12.27 11.15
N ASP A 6 1.40 -12.64 12.32
CA ASP A 6 1.87 -11.71 13.36
C ASP A 6 3.34 -11.38 13.10
N TYR A 7 3.59 -10.48 12.15
CA TYR A 7 4.94 -10.08 11.76
C TYR A 7 5.72 -9.43 12.89
N LYS A 8 7.05 -9.70 12.90
CA LYS A 8 8.06 -9.16 13.81
C LYS A 8 9.25 -8.64 13.01
N PHE A 9 10.02 -7.78 13.63
CA PHE A 9 11.26 -7.26 13.06
C PHE A 9 12.45 -7.62 13.95
N TRP A 10 13.54 -8.06 13.35
CA TRP A 10 14.73 -8.39 14.11
C TRP A 10 15.65 -7.18 14.23
N PHE A 11 16.07 -6.88 15.46
CA PHE A 11 17.03 -5.81 15.73
C PHE A 11 18.41 -6.41 15.93
N CYS A 12 19.33 -6.10 15.01
CA CYS A 12 20.66 -6.67 14.90
C CYS A 12 21.72 -5.60 15.12
N THR A 13 22.48 -5.69 16.21
CA THR A 13 23.54 -4.75 16.57
C THR A 13 24.91 -5.30 16.22
N GLY A 14 25.70 -4.53 15.47
CA GLY A 14 27.06 -4.88 15.09
C GLY A 14 28.10 -4.37 16.08
N SER A 15 29.14 -5.19 16.33
CA SER A 15 30.35 -4.86 17.10
C SER A 15 31.51 -5.75 16.65
N GLN A 16 32.57 -5.85 17.43
CA GLN A 16 33.70 -6.74 17.21
C GLN A 16 34.39 -7.15 18.51
N ASP A 17 35.08 -8.28 18.53
CA ASP A 17 35.77 -8.82 19.70
C ASP A 17 36.93 -7.94 20.20
N LEU A 18 37.48 -7.09 19.35
CA LEU A 18 38.64 -6.23 19.68
C LEU A 18 38.43 -5.37 20.94
N TYR A 19 37.15 -5.02 21.24
CA TYR A 19 36.84 -4.14 22.38
C TYR A 19 36.70 -4.89 23.71
N GLY A 20 36.78 -6.22 23.73
CA GLY A 20 36.71 -7.04 24.92
C GLY A 20 35.30 -7.25 25.49
N ASP A 21 35.20 -8.19 26.44
CA ASP A 21 33.90 -8.68 26.95
C ASP A 21 33.08 -7.61 27.68
N GLU A 22 33.72 -6.65 28.33
CA GLU A 22 33.03 -5.58 29.08
C GLU A 22 32.29 -4.66 28.09
N CYS A 23 32.96 -4.20 27.05
CA CYS A 23 32.35 -3.38 26.00
C CYS A 23 31.21 -4.15 25.30
N LEU A 24 31.41 -5.43 24.96
CA LEU A 24 30.38 -6.25 24.34
C LEU A 24 29.13 -6.45 25.22
N ARG A 25 29.32 -6.55 26.57
CA ARG A 25 28.18 -6.59 27.50
C ARG A 25 27.39 -5.28 27.49
N LYS A 26 28.06 -4.13 27.51
CA LYS A 26 27.42 -2.80 27.41
C LYS A 26 26.71 -2.62 26.08
N VAL A 27 27.31 -3.03 24.96
CA VAL A 27 26.68 -3.02 23.63
C VAL A 27 25.38 -3.82 23.65
N ALA A 28 25.39 -5.02 24.22
CA ALA A 28 24.20 -5.86 24.32
C ALA A 28 23.13 -5.24 25.23
N GLU A 29 23.53 -4.63 26.34
CA GLU A 29 22.61 -3.93 27.25
C GLU A 29 21.96 -2.72 26.60
N HIS A 30 22.75 -1.83 25.98
CA HIS A 30 22.24 -0.67 25.25
C HIS A 30 21.27 -1.08 24.11
N SER A 31 21.60 -2.15 23.39
CA SER A 31 20.77 -2.70 22.34
C SER A 31 19.43 -3.20 22.86
N ARG A 32 19.40 -3.89 24.01
CA ARG A 32 18.15 -4.33 24.66
C ARG A 32 17.31 -3.16 25.13
N ILE A 33 17.93 -2.15 25.75
CA ILE A 33 17.25 -0.94 26.20
C ILE A 33 16.54 -0.27 25.01
N ILE A 34 17.23 -0.09 23.88
CA ILE A 34 16.62 0.49 22.67
C ILE A 34 15.41 -0.32 22.23
N VAL A 35 15.54 -1.64 22.12
CA VAL A 35 14.44 -2.51 21.69
C VAL A 35 13.26 -2.47 22.65
N GLU A 36 13.53 -2.53 23.95
CA GLU A 36 12.48 -2.46 24.98
C GLU A 36 11.73 -1.13 24.98
N GLU A 37 12.45 -0.01 24.90
CA GLU A 37 11.84 1.32 24.90
C GLU A 37 11.09 1.60 23.59
N LEU A 38 11.62 1.17 22.44
CA LEU A 38 10.92 1.25 21.17
C LEU A 38 9.61 0.43 21.18
N ASN A 39 9.63 -0.78 21.73
CA ASN A 39 8.42 -1.60 21.88
C ASN A 39 7.40 -0.97 22.85
N LYS A 40 7.85 -0.30 23.91
CA LYS A 40 6.99 0.39 24.87
C LYS A 40 6.42 1.71 24.34
N SER A 41 6.99 2.29 23.30
CA SER A 41 6.62 3.62 22.79
C SER A 41 5.16 3.71 22.33
N GLY A 42 4.55 2.58 21.94
CA GLY A 42 3.20 2.54 21.35
C GLY A 42 3.11 3.14 19.93
N ILE A 43 4.26 3.51 19.33
CA ILE A 43 4.34 4.07 17.97
C ILE A 43 4.55 2.99 16.93
N LEU A 44 5.38 1.98 17.25
CA LEU A 44 5.68 0.90 16.33
C LEU A 44 4.47 -0.02 16.14
N PRO A 45 4.12 -0.36 14.88
CA PRO A 45 2.99 -1.23 14.58
C PRO A 45 3.27 -2.72 14.79
N PHE A 46 4.55 -3.11 14.92
CA PHE A 46 5.00 -4.49 15.05
C PHE A 46 6.10 -4.60 16.10
N GLU A 47 6.25 -5.79 16.68
CA GLU A 47 7.24 -6.10 17.70
C GLU A 47 8.66 -6.08 17.12
N LEU A 48 9.59 -5.49 17.86
CA LEU A 48 11.03 -5.65 17.65
C LEU A 48 11.55 -6.80 18.51
N VAL A 49 12.27 -7.73 17.89
CA VAL A 49 12.93 -8.85 18.55
C VAL A 49 14.43 -8.57 18.61
N TRP A 50 14.96 -8.40 19.81
CA TRP A 50 16.39 -8.25 20.01
C TRP A 50 17.14 -9.53 19.61
N LYS A 51 18.23 -9.39 18.87
CA LYS A 51 19.18 -10.47 18.55
C LYS A 51 20.53 -10.26 19.23
N PRO A 52 21.25 -11.33 19.60
CA PRO A 52 22.59 -11.22 20.16
C PRO A 52 23.51 -10.37 19.29
N THR A 53 24.44 -9.62 19.92
CA THR A 53 25.39 -8.75 19.21
C THR A 53 26.18 -9.53 18.17
N LEU A 54 26.21 -9.02 16.95
CA LEU A 54 26.82 -9.66 15.79
C LEU A 54 28.28 -9.24 15.67
N ILE A 55 29.22 -10.17 15.92
CA ILE A 55 30.66 -9.89 16.04
C ILE A 55 31.53 -10.67 15.06
N THR A 56 31.02 -11.77 14.45
CA THR A 56 31.76 -12.59 13.50
C THR A 56 31.00 -12.80 12.20
N ASN A 57 31.73 -13.12 11.12
CA ASN A 57 31.15 -13.47 9.82
C ASN A 57 30.13 -14.60 9.92
N GLU A 58 30.47 -15.65 10.68
CA GLU A 58 29.63 -16.84 10.84
C GLU A 58 28.34 -16.52 11.57
N LEU A 59 28.43 -15.73 12.66
CA LEU A 59 27.25 -15.34 13.43
C LEU A 59 26.31 -14.43 12.61
N ILE A 60 26.88 -13.46 11.89
CA ILE A 60 26.13 -12.58 11.00
C ILE A 60 25.39 -13.40 9.94
N ARG A 61 26.14 -14.26 9.22
CA ARG A 61 25.57 -15.12 8.19
C ARG A 61 24.46 -16.04 8.72
N LYS A 62 24.70 -16.66 9.88
CA LYS A 62 23.71 -17.53 10.54
C LYS A 62 22.44 -16.76 10.87
N THR A 63 22.56 -15.58 11.50
CA THR A 63 21.42 -14.75 11.89
C THR A 63 20.58 -14.31 10.68
N PHE A 64 21.23 -13.89 9.59
CA PHE A 64 20.52 -13.50 8.37
C PHE A 64 19.84 -14.67 7.67
N ASN A 65 20.43 -15.87 7.70
CA ASN A 65 19.79 -17.07 7.17
C ASN A 65 18.60 -17.54 8.03
N GLU A 66 18.72 -17.43 9.34
CA GLU A 66 17.60 -17.65 10.26
C GLU A 66 16.47 -16.66 10.00
N ALA A 67 16.79 -15.37 9.78
CA ALA A 67 15.79 -14.36 9.42
C ALA A 67 15.09 -14.66 8.08
N ASN A 68 15.82 -15.16 7.08
CA ASN A 68 15.21 -15.60 5.81
C ASN A 68 14.23 -16.75 6.01
N ALA A 69 14.56 -17.70 6.89
CA ALA A 69 13.75 -18.91 7.14
C ALA A 69 12.56 -18.66 8.07
N ASP A 70 12.61 -17.64 8.92
CA ASP A 70 11.53 -17.29 9.85
C ASP A 70 10.41 -16.54 9.10
N GLU A 71 9.29 -17.20 8.85
CA GLU A 71 8.15 -16.64 8.12
C GLU A 71 7.52 -15.43 8.83
N ASP A 72 7.65 -15.30 10.15
CA ASP A 72 7.15 -14.17 10.92
C ASP A 72 8.10 -12.97 10.91
N CYS A 73 9.36 -13.14 10.52
CA CYS A 73 10.31 -12.05 10.37
C CYS A 73 10.03 -11.26 9.08
N ALA A 74 9.48 -10.05 9.21
CA ALA A 74 9.21 -9.17 8.06
C ALA A 74 10.42 -8.36 7.59
N GLY A 75 11.48 -8.28 8.39
CA GLY A 75 12.68 -7.53 8.03
C GLY A 75 13.68 -7.42 9.18
N VAL A 76 14.88 -6.97 8.83
CA VAL A 76 15.97 -6.76 9.78
C VAL A 76 16.30 -5.27 9.89
N ILE A 77 16.43 -4.80 11.13
CA ILE A 77 16.93 -3.47 11.46
C ILE A 77 18.35 -3.63 11.99
N THR A 78 19.31 -3.00 11.33
CA THR A 78 20.72 -3.02 11.74
C THR A 78 21.12 -1.74 12.43
N TRP A 79 21.94 -1.84 13.46
CA TRP A 79 22.57 -0.72 14.16
C TRP A 79 24.05 -1.03 14.43
N MET A 80 24.94 -0.10 14.09
CA MET A 80 26.36 -0.20 14.42
C MET A 80 26.62 0.64 15.65
N HIS A 81 26.72 0.01 16.82
CA HIS A 81 26.98 0.72 18.09
C HIS A 81 28.44 1.11 18.21
N THR A 82 29.34 0.15 18.02
CA THR A 82 30.78 0.33 17.88
C THR A 82 31.18 0.26 16.41
N PHE A 83 32.47 0.31 16.13
CA PHE A 83 32.97 -0.09 14.83
C PHE A 83 32.77 -1.61 14.64
N SER A 84 31.99 -1.97 13.65
CA SER A 84 31.80 -3.34 13.22
C SER A 84 32.39 -3.47 11.83
N PRO A 85 33.45 -4.30 11.62
CA PRO A 85 34.12 -4.39 10.33
C PRO A 85 33.18 -4.82 9.20
N ALA A 86 32.99 -3.97 8.21
CA ALA A 86 31.96 -4.18 7.17
C ALA A 86 32.18 -5.45 6.34
N LYS A 87 33.44 -5.89 6.16
CA LYS A 87 33.73 -7.15 5.47
C LYS A 87 33.11 -8.37 6.12
N SER A 88 32.86 -8.32 7.44
CA SER A 88 32.20 -9.39 8.18
C SER A 88 30.72 -9.56 7.79
N TRP A 89 30.11 -8.53 7.25
CA TRP A 89 28.69 -8.52 6.86
C TRP A 89 28.43 -9.05 5.45
N ILE A 90 29.46 -9.14 4.60
CA ILE A 90 29.31 -9.43 3.16
C ILE A 90 28.52 -10.72 2.90
N LEU A 91 28.88 -11.82 3.57
CA LEU A 91 28.24 -13.11 3.30
C LEU A 91 26.78 -13.14 3.77
N GLY A 92 26.51 -12.59 4.96
CA GLY A 92 25.14 -12.48 5.47
C GLY A 92 24.28 -11.61 4.58
N LEU A 93 24.76 -10.42 4.21
CA LEU A 93 24.04 -9.50 3.32
C LEU A 93 23.80 -10.09 1.93
N LYS A 94 24.77 -10.84 1.37
CA LYS A 94 24.63 -11.49 0.06
C LYS A 94 23.51 -12.53 0.03
N GLU A 95 23.30 -13.23 1.13
CA GLU A 95 22.30 -14.30 1.25
C GLU A 95 20.93 -13.77 1.73
N TYR A 96 20.87 -12.57 2.30
CA TYR A 96 19.64 -11.97 2.83
C TYR A 96 18.67 -11.60 1.72
N ARG A 97 17.35 -11.83 1.96
CA ARG A 97 16.29 -11.69 0.94
C ARG A 97 15.08 -10.86 1.38
N LYS A 98 15.09 -10.37 2.62
CA LYS A 98 13.97 -9.63 3.18
C LYS A 98 14.28 -8.14 3.31
N PRO A 99 13.28 -7.28 3.60
CA PRO A 99 13.49 -5.85 3.80
C PRO A 99 14.58 -5.54 4.84
N LEU A 100 15.46 -4.62 4.50
CA LEU A 100 16.58 -4.17 5.35
C LEU A 100 16.42 -2.70 5.70
N CYS A 101 16.58 -2.39 7.00
CA CYS A 101 16.70 -1.02 7.47
C CYS A 101 18.00 -0.82 8.23
N HIS A 102 18.68 0.28 8.00
CA HIS A 102 19.79 0.73 8.85
C HIS A 102 19.32 1.89 9.72
N LEU A 103 19.10 1.61 11.01
CA LEU A 103 18.86 2.66 12.00
C LEU A 103 20.21 3.28 12.39
N HIS A 104 20.51 4.42 11.80
CA HIS A 104 21.76 5.15 12.04
C HIS A 104 21.57 6.09 13.24
N THR A 105 21.73 5.55 14.41
CA THR A 105 21.48 6.19 15.70
C THR A 105 22.69 6.07 16.63
N GLN A 106 22.65 6.77 17.75
CA GLN A 106 23.60 6.70 18.84
C GLN A 106 22.82 6.37 20.12
N PHE A 107 23.44 5.64 21.07
CA PHE A 107 22.78 5.34 22.33
C PHE A 107 22.56 6.59 23.19
N ASN A 108 23.63 7.39 23.34
CA ASN A 108 23.58 8.69 23.99
C ASN A 108 22.95 9.75 23.07
N GLU A 109 22.16 10.65 23.64
CA GLU A 109 21.59 11.79 22.91
C GLU A 109 22.61 12.93 22.77
N GLU A 110 23.39 13.19 23.80
CA GLU A 110 24.37 14.28 23.89
C GLU A 110 25.78 13.74 24.05
N ILE A 111 26.76 14.48 23.52
CA ILE A 111 28.18 14.22 23.79
C ILE A 111 28.45 14.61 25.24
N PRO A 112 28.97 13.68 26.10
CA PRO A 112 29.26 13.97 27.49
C PRO A 112 30.56 14.78 27.63
N TYR A 113 30.54 16.07 27.31
CA TYR A 113 31.71 16.93 27.16
C TYR A 113 32.67 16.89 28.33
N ASP A 114 32.17 16.81 29.57
CA ASP A 114 33.01 16.84 30.77
C ASP A 114 33.67 15.50 31.11
N THR A 115 33.17 14.40 30.57
CA THR A 115 33.58 13.03 30.91
C THR A 115 34.02 12.16 29.76
N ILE A 116 33.89 12.65 28.50
CA ILE A 116 34.25 11.88 27.30
C ILE A 116 35.75 11.54 27.33
N ASP A 117 36.03 10.27 27.12
CA ASP A 117 37.38 9.72 27.03
C ASP A 117 37.51 8.78 25.82
N MET A 118 38.67 8.14 25.68
CA MET A 118 38.90 7.22 24.56
C MET A 118 38.07 5.93 24.63
N ASP A 119 37.72 5.49 25.84
CA ASP A 119 36.89 4.28 26.03
C ASP A 119 35.46 4.58 25.64
N PHE A 120 34.93 5.74 26.01
CA PHE A 120 33.63 6.21 25.52
C PHE A 120 33.59 6.34 24.01
N MET A 121 34.63 6.90 23.38
CA MET A 121 34.71 7.01 21.90
C MET A 121 34.78 5.65 21.22
N ASN A 122 35.47 4.67 21.75
CA ASN A 122 35.54 3.33 21.22
C ASN A 122 34.22 2.56 21.36
N GLU A 123 33.49 2.79 22.44
CA GLU A 123 32.19 2.19 22.66
C GLU A 123 31.11 2.81 21.77
N ASN A 124 31.13 4.14 21.59
CA ASN A 124 30.05 4.90 20.93
C ASN A 124 30.48 5.42 19.55
N GLN A 125 30.68 4.50 18.60
CA GLN A 125 31.16 4.80 17.24
C GLN A 125 30.10 4.64 16.15
N SER A 126 28.84 4.93 16.40
CA SER A 126 27.78 4.71 15.41
C SER A 126 28.00 5.51 14.12
N ALA A 127 28.50 6.75 14.23
CA ALA A 127 28.84 7.57 13.07
C ALA A 127 29.94 6.94 12.20
N HIS A 128 30.95 6.35 12.81
CA HIS A 128 32.05 5.65 12.14
C HIS A 128 31.62 4.29 11.61
N GLY A 129 31.13 3.41 12.47
CA GLY A 129 30.71 2.05 12.11
C GLY A 129 29.56 2.02 11.12
N GLY A 130 28.56 2.91 11.25
CA GLY A 130 27.44 2.99 10.33
C GLY A 130 27.84 3.45 8.93
N ARG A 131 28.85 4.31 8.79
CA ARG A 131 29.36 4.72 7.46
C ARG A 131 30.15 3.60 6.78
N GLU A 132 30.96 2.86 7.52
CA GLU A 132 31.66 1.70 7.01
C GLU A 132 30.69 0.61 6.56
N TYR A 133 29.68 0.30 7.37
CA TYR A 133 28.59 -0.60 7.02
C TYR A 133 27.83 -0.10 5.79
N GLY A 134 27.45 1.18 5.76
CA GLY A 134 26.74 1.79 4.64
C GLY A 134 27.52 1.72 3.33
N HIS A 135 28.87 1.88 3.39
CA HIS A 135 29.74 1.74 2.23
C HIS A 135 29.62 0.35 1.60
N ILE A 136 29.69 -0.74 2.40
CA ILE A 136 29.64 -2.08 1.84
C ILE A 136 28.25 -2.42 1.29
N VAL A 137 27.18 -2.03 1.97
CA VAL A 137 25.79 -2.25 1.50
C VAL A 137 25.55 -1.55 0.16
N THR A 138 26.03 -0.29 0.02
CA THR A 138 25.98 0.47 -1.24
C THR A 138 26.81 -0.22 -2.34
N ARG A 139 28.03 -0.65 -2.03
CA ARG A 139 28.90 -1.33 -2.99
C ARG A 139 28.31 -2.65 -3.50
N MET A 140 27.51 -3.32 -2.67
CA MET A 140 26.82 -4.56 -3.03
C MET A 140 25.52 -4.31 -3.80
N GLY A 141 25.08 -3.06 -3.97
CA GLY A 141 23.82 -2.71 -4.64
C GLY A 141 22.58 -3.21 -3.90
N ILE A 142 22.66 -3.33 -2.57
CA ILE A 142 21.54 -3.81 -1.77
C ILE A 142 20.62 -2.65 -1.41
N GLU A 143 19.35 -2.77 -1.79
CA GLU A 143 18.31 -1.82 -1.41
C GLU A 143 18.03 -1.87 0.10
N ARG A 144 17.94 -0.73 0.73
CA ARG A 144 17.63 -0.61 2.16
C ARG A 144 17.09 0.75 2.51
N LYS A 145 16.32 0.81 3.57
CA LYS A 145 15.97 2.06 4.24
C LYS A 145 17.09 2.52 5.16
N ILE A 146 17.36 3.81 5.17
CA ILE A 146 18.25 4.44 6.15
C ILE A 146 17.44 5.46 6.94
N ILE A 147 17.44 5.32 8.27
CA ILE A 147 16.78 6.25 9.18
C ILE A 147 17.85 6.82 10.10
N VAL A 148 18.04 8.14 10.08
CA VAL A 148 19.06 8.85 10.85
C VAL A 148 18.40 9.67 11.94
N GLY A 149 18.92 9.59 13.15
CA GLY A 149 18.51 10.39 14.32
C GLY A 149 18.54 9.59 15.60
N HIS A 150 18.28 10.25 16.72
CA HIS A 150 18.26 9.56 18.01
C HIS A 150 17.05 8.63 18.12
N TRP A 151 17.28 7.39 18.57
CA TRP A 151 16.26 6.33 18.62
C TRP A 151 15.03 6.70 19.47
N ALA A 152 15.19 7.55 20.48
CA ALA A 152 14.09 8.02 21.32
C ALA A 152 13.31 9.20 20.68
N ASP A 153 13.81 9.81 19.61
CA ASP A 153 13.09 10.88 18.90
C ASP A 153 11.83 10.32 18.25
N ARG A 154 10.70 10.94 18.54
CA ARG A 154 9.40 10.57 18.00
C ARG A 154 9.37 10.51 16.46
N LYS A 155 10.02 11.45 15.79
CA LYS A 155 10.08 11.48 14.31
C LYS A 155 10.84 10.27 13.75
N VAL A 156 11.91 9.83 14.45
CA VAL A 156 12.65 8.62 14.08
C VAL A 156 11.78 7.38 14.26
N GLN A 157 11.05 7.31 15.37
CA GLN A 157 10.12 6.20 15.64
C GLN A 157 8.96 6.16 14.63
N GLU A 158 8.41 7.31 14.26
CA GLU A 158 7.35 7.42 13.21
C GLU A 158 7.87 6.99 11.84
N ARG A 159 9.10 7.36 11.46
CA ARG A 159 9.74 6.88 10.22
C ARG A 159 10.01 5.38 10.26
N LEU A 160 10.41 4.84 11.40
CA LEU A 160 10.61 3.41 11.57
C LEU A 160 9.27 2.66 11.45
N ALA A 161 8.21 3.15 12.09
CA ALA A 161 6.87 2.60 11.97
C ALA A 161 6.36 2.62 10.51
N SER A 162 6.61 3.71 9.79
CA SER A 162 6.27 3.85 8.38
C SER A 162 7.00 2.79 7.53
N TRP A 163 8.32 2.63 7.73
CA TRP A 163 9.10 1.61 7.04
C TRP A 163 8.64 0.18 7.38
N MET A 164 8.32 -0.10 8.64
CA MET A 164 7.82 -1.43 9.04
C MET A 164 6.54 -1.82 8.27
N ARG A 165 5.65 -0.86 8.03
CA ARG A 165 4.43 -1.09 7.21
C ARG A 165 4.77 -1.36 5.75
N THR A 166 5.71 -0.61 5.20
CA THR A 166 6.21 -0.85 3.82
C THR A 166 6.86 -2.23 3.72
N ALA A 167 7.69 -2.61 4.70
CA ALA A 167 8.33 -3.92 4.75
C ALA A 167 7.32 -5.07 4.78
N VAL A 168 6.23 -4.93 5.55
CA VAL A 168 5.12 -5.90 5.52
C VAL A 168 4.44 -5.91 4.15
N GLY A 169 4.24 -4.76 3.51
CA GLY A 169 3.73 -4.68 2.14
C GLY A 169 4.63 -5.40 1.13
N ILE A 170 5.96 -5.29 1.27
CA ILE A 170 6.93 -6.01 0.45
C ILE A 170 6.81 -7.53 0.66
N MET A 171 6.72 -7.99 1.91
CA MET A 171 6.57 -9.41 2.23
C MET A 171 5.25 -9.98 1.73
N GLU A 172 4.16 -9.25 1.93
CA GLU A 172 2.82 -9.66 1.51
C GLU A 172 2.58 -9.53 -0.01
N SER A 173 3.40 -8.76 -0.72
CA SER A 173 3.27 -8.58 -2.17
C SER A 173 3.22 -9.92 -2.90
N SER A 174 4.11 -10.84 -2.56
CA SER A 174 4.17 -12.17 -3.17
C SER A 174 2.97 -13.09 -2.86
N HIS A 175 2.07 -12.67 -1.99
CA HIS A 175 0.86 -13.41 -1.63
C HIS A 175 -0.41 -12.81 -2.25
N ILE A 176 -0.29 -11.71 -3.02
CA ILE A 176 -1.44 -11.08 -3.66
C ILE A 176 -1.87 -11.90 -4.87
N ARG A 177 -3.11 -12.39 -4.83
CA ARG A 177 -3.76 -13.07 -5.93
C ARG A 177 -4.98 -12.28 -6.37
N VAL A 178 -5.08 -12.03 -7.67
CA VAL A 178 -6.14 -11.23 -8.29
C VAL A 178 -7.04 -12.12 -9.12
N CYS A 179 -8.33 -12.15 -8.78
CA CYS A 179 -9.37 -12.77 -9.58
C CYS A 179 -9.86 -11.77 -10.63
N ARG A 180 -9.55 -11.98 -11.90
CA ARG A 180 -10.12 -11.23 -13.01
C ARG A 180 -11.37 -11.94 -13.51
N VAL A 181 -12.53 -11.35 -13.22
CA VAL A 181 -13.83 -11.86 -13.68
C VAL A 181 -14.10 -11.28 -15.06
N ALA A 182 -14.24 -12.13 -16.07
CA ALA A 182 -14.24 -11.81 -17.50
C ALA A 182 -12.84 -11.39 -18.04
N ASP A 183 -12.80 -10.57 -19.06
CA ASP A 183 -11.58 -10.11 -19.71
C ASP A 183 -11.32 -8.62 -19.46
N ASN A 184 -10.26 -8.06 -20.04
CA ASN A 184 -10.06 -6.63 -20.10
C ASN A 184 -11.14 -6.00 -21.03
N MET A 185 -11.52 -4.76 -20.71
CA MET A 185 -12.40 -4.02 -21.59
C MET A 185 -11.75 -3.80 -22.95
N ARG A 186 -12.49 -4.14 -24.02
CA ARG A 186 -11.96 -4.07 -25.39
C ARG A 186 -11.47 -2.68 -25.72
N ASN A 187 -10.26 -2.60 -26.28
CA ASN A 187 -9.60 -1.37 -26.73
C ASN A 187 -9.22 -0.37 -25.62
N VAL A 188 -9.24 -0.77 -24.35
CA VAL A 188 -8.75 0.06 -23.22
C VAL A 188 -7.33 -0.36 -22.86
N ALA A 189 -6.35 0.31 -23.45
CA ALA A 189 -4.94 -0.09 -23.38
C ALA A 189 -4.35 -0.09 -21.95
N VAL A 190 -4.75 0.84 -21.09
CA VAL A 190 -4.17 0.97 -19.74
C VAL A 190 -4.56 -0.15 -18.78
N THR A 191 -5.61 -0.94 -19.12
CA THR A 191 -6.01 -2.09 -18.30
C THR A 191 -5.19 -3.34 -18.63
N GLU A 192 -4.52 -3.37 -19.78
CA GLU A 192 -3.64 -4.46 -20.19
C GLU A 192 -2.34 -4.46 -19.41
N GLY A 193 -1.60 -5.60 -19.49
CA GLY A 193 -0.28 -5.74 -18.88
C GLY A 193 0.21 -7.18 -18.85
N ASP A 194 1.52 -7.35 -18.72
CA ASP A 194 2.19 -8.65 -18.64
C ASP A 194 2.03 -9.26 -17.26
N LYS A 195 1.12 -10.23 -17.13
CA LYS A 195 0.85 -10.96 -15.87
C LYS A 195 2.01 -11.86 -15.47
N VAL A 196 2.80 -12.34 -16.42
CA VAL A 196 3.97 -13.17 -16.13
C VAL A 196 5.09 -12.31 -15.55
N GLU A 197 5.36 -11.15 -16.15
CA GLU A 197 6.35 -10.22 -15.58
C GLU A 197 5.89 -9.68 -14.20
N ALA A 198 4.58 -9.47 -14.00
CA ALA A 198 4.04 -9.10 -12.69
C ALA A 198 4.29 -10.19 -11.62
N GLN A 199 4.14 -11.45 -11.97
CA GLN A 199 4.46 -12.55 -11.07
C GLN A 199 5.96 -12.64 -10.78
N ILE A 200 6.82 -12.44 -11.79
CA ILE A 200 8.28 -12.41 -11.62
C ILE A 200 8.72 -11.26 -10.71
N LYS A 201 8.15 -10.07 -10.90
CA LYS A 201 8.54 -8.84 -10.17
C LYS A 201 7.92 -8.73 -8.79
N PHE A 202 6.64 -8.98 -8.68
CA PHE A 202 5.85 -8.69 -7.48
C PHE A 202 5.38 -9.96 -6.75
N GLY A 203 5.46 -11.10 -7.43
CA GLY A 203 4.83 -12.34 -6.98
C GLY A 203 3.32 -12.39 -7.21
N TRP A 204 2.74 -11.42 -7.89
CA TRP A 204 1.28 -11.35 -8.10
C TRP A 204 0.79 -12.44 -9.04
N GLU A 205 -0.18 -13.20 -8.59
CA GLU A 205 -0.89 -14.17 -9.43
C GLU A 205 -2.18 -13.56 -9.95
N VAL A 206 -2.40 -13.61 -11.26
CA VAL A 206 -3.59 -13.03 -11.89
C VAL A 206 -4.28 -14.08 -12.75
N ASP A 207 -5.41 -14.58 -12.27
CA ASP A 207 -6.20 -15.60 -12.96
C ASP A 207 -7.51 -15.04 -13.49
N ALA A 208 -7.91 -15.50 -14.67
CA ALA A 208 -9.17 -15.12 -15.31
C ALA A 208 -10.24 -16.18 -15.12
N TYR A 209 -11.45 -15.75 -14.81
CA TYR A 209 -12.63 -16.61 -14.67
C TYR A 209 -13.79 -16.14 -15.54
N PRO A 210 -14.54 -17.07 -16.16
CA PRO A 210 -15.82 -16.74 -16.78
C PRO A 210 -16.79 -16.17 -15.74
N VAL A 211 -17.55 -15.15 -16.12
CA VAL A 211 -18.49 -14.49 -15.19
C VAL A 211 -19.48 -15.47 -14.57
N ASN A 212 -19.97 -16.43 -15.38
CA ASN A 212 -20.96 -17.39 -14.89
C ASN A 212 -20.42 -18.37 -13.84
N GLU A 213 -19.13 -18.63 -13.79
CA GLU A 213 -18.53 -19.44 -12.72
C GLU A 213 -18.68 -18.75 -11.35
N VAL A 214 -18.49 -17.44 -11.30
CA VAL A 214 -18.72 -16.64 -10.09
C VAL A 214 -20.22 -16.45 -9.83
N ALA A 215 -21.01 -16.22 -10.90
CA ALA A 215 -22.46 -16.05 -10.79
C ALA A 215 -23.17 -17.31 -10.25
N ASP A 216 -22.61 -18.49 -10.44
CA ASP A 216 -23.16 -19.72 -9.84
C ASP A 216 -23.04 -19.70 -8.32
N TYR A 217 -21.94 -19.17 -7.75
CA TYR A 217 -21.85 -18.94 -6.30
C TYR A 217 -22.91 -17.95 -5.80
N VAL A 218 -23.23 -16.92 -6.61
CA VAL A 218 -24.31 -15.95 -6.25
C VAL A 218 -25.68 -16.63 -6.21
N LYS A 219 -25.98 -17.52 -7.18
CA LYS A 219 -27.24 -18.27 -7.22
C LYS A 219 -27.41 -19.22 -6.04
N ASP A 220 -26.29 -19.76 -5.51
CA ASP A 220 -26.30 -20.74 -4.42
C ASP A 220 -26.40 -20.08 -3.03
N VAL A 221 -26.44 -18.74 -2.97
CA VAL A 221 -26.59 -18.02 -1.69
C VAL A 221 -27.99 -18.24 -1.10
N LYS A 222 -28.05 -18.65 0.16
CA LYS A 222 -29.32 -18.90 0.85
C LYS A 222 -30.05 -17.58 1.14
N LYS A 223 -31.36 -17.60 0.97
CA LYS A 223 -32.20 -16.42 1.25
C LYS A 223 -32.00 -15.87 2.67
N GLY A 224 -31.82 -16.72 3.68
CA GLY A 224 -31.60 -16.28 5.06
C GLY A 224 -30.32 -15.49 5.25
N ASP A 225 -29.25 -15.85 4.52
CA ASP A 225 -27.96 -15.14 4.57
C ASP A 225 -28.09 -13.77 3.87
N ILE A 226 -28.83 -13.73 2.75
CA ILE A 226 -29.14 -12.47 2.05
C ILE A 226 -29.95 -11.54 2.97
N ASP A 227 -31.02 -12.05 3.57
CA ASP A 227 -31.89 -11.25 4.46
C ASP A 227 -31.09 -10.69 5.65
N ALA A 228 -30.19 -11.49 6.26
CA ALA A 228 -29.32 -11.05 7.35
C ALA A 228 -28.36 -9.94 6.93
N LEU A 229 -27.75 -10.04 5.75
CA LEU A 229 -26.84 -9.02 5.24
C LEU A 229 -27.59 -7.73 4.85
N VAL A 230 -28.81 -7.83 4.33
CA VAL A 230 -29.67 -6.66 4.07
C VAL A 230 -30.00 -5.93 5.38
N GLU A 231 -30.32 -6.64 6.46
CA GLU A 231 -30.55 -6.01 7.76
C GLU A 231 -29.27 -5.32 8.30
N GLU A 232 -28.08 -5.91 8.09
CA GLU A 232 -26.80 -5.25 8.40
C GLU A 232 -26.66 -3.93 7.62
N TYR A 233 -26.92 -3.94 6.31
CA TYR A 233 -26.87 -2.72 5.50
C TYR A 233 -27.83 -1.63 6.00
N TYR A 234 -29.07 -2.00 6.34
CA TYR A 234 -30.07 -1.07 6.84
C TYR A 234 -29.72 -0.52 8.23
N SER A 235 -28.97 -1.27 9.03
CA SER A 235 -28.47 -0.79 10.32
C SER A 235 -27.27 0.15 10.20
N LYS A 236 -26.48 -0.01 9.14
CA LYS A 236 -25.20 0.68 8.96
C LYS A 236 -25.30 1.94 8.10
N TYR A 237 -26.16 1.94 7.11
CA TYR A 237 -26.25 2.98 6.09
C TYR A 237 -27.61 3.69 6.09
N ASN A 238 -27.63 4.96 5.71
CA ASN A 238 -28.88 5.64 5.45
C ASN A 238 -29.56 5.10 4.18
N ILE A 239 -30.88 5.08 4.16
CA ILE A 239 -31.66 4.61 3.01
C ILE A 239 -32.26 5.81 2.28
N LEU A 240 -31.93 5.97 1.00
CA LEU A 240 -32.45 7.05 0.15
C LEU A 240 -33.42 6.49 -0.88
N LEU A 241 -34.69 6.38 -0.50
CA LEU A 241 -35.77 5.82 -1.38
C LEU A 241 -36.03 6.69 -2.62
N GLU A 242 -35.98 8.02 -2.48
CA GLU A 242 -36.21 8.99 -3.56
C GLU A 242 -37.53 8.74 -4.35
N GLY A 243 -38.57 8.29 -3.65
CA GLY A 243 -39.86 8.01 -4.23
C GLY A 243 -40.02 6.58 -4.80
N ARG A 244 -39.04 5.72 -4.71
CA ARG A 244 -39.19 4.28 -5.01
C ARG A 244 -40.04 3.59 -3.93
N ASP A 245 -40.75 2.55 -4.36
CA ASP A 245 -41.44 1.66 -3.44
C ASP A 245 -40.40 0.96 -2.50
N PRO A 246 -40.65 0.94 -1.17
CA PRO A 246 -39.67 0.37 -0.23
C PRO A 246 -39.41 -1.12 -0.45
N GLU A 247 -40.37 -1.91 -0.87
CA GLU A 247 -40.19 -3.34 -1.11
C GLU A 247 -39.40 -3.58 -2.40
N GLU A 248 -39.68 -2.80 -3.45
CA GLU A 248 -38.89 -2.80 -4.68
C GLU A 248 -37.43 -2.40 -4.40
N PHE A 249 -37.21 -1.33 -3.62
CA PHE A 249 -35.87 -0.88 -3.21
C PHE A 249 -35.14 -1.99 -2.46
N LYS A 250 -35.79 -2.61 -1.46
CA LYS A 250 -35.21 -3.71 -0.67
C LYS A 250 -34.86 -4.91 -1.56
N ARG A 251 -35.65 -5.21 -2.57
CA ARG A 251 -35.37 -6.26 -3.55
C ARG A 251 -34.06 -5.98 -4.32
N HIS A 252 -33.84 -4.75 -4.79
CA HIS A 252 -32.59 -4.36 -5.47
C HIS A 252 -31.38 -4.45 -4.54
N VAL A 253 -31.51 -4.04 -3.28
CA VAL A 253 -30.46 -4.17 -2.26
C VAL A 253 -30.14 -5.64 -1.98
N ALA A 254 -31.16 -6.51 -1.92
CA ALA A 254 -30.98 -7.95 -1.72
C ALA A 254 -30.22 -8.63 -2.85
N VAL A 255 -30.37 -8.17 -4.10
CA VAL A 255 -29.54 -8.65 -5.23
C VAL A 255 -28.06 -8.37 -4.98
N GLN A 256 -27.71 -7.15 -4.53
CA GLN A 256 -26.33 -6.81 -4.20
C GLN A 256 -25.79 -7.60 -3.00
N ALA A 257 -26.62 -7.88 -2.00
CA ALA A 257 -26.24 -8.73 -0.86
C ALA A 257 -25.90 -10.16 -1.34
N GLY A 258 -26.72 -10.72 -2.23
CA GLY A 258 -26.41 -12.01 -2.85
C GLY A 258 -25.10 -12.00 -3.65
N ILE A 259 -24.84 -10.91 -4.39
CA ILE A 259 -23.60 -10.72 -5.14
C ILE A 259 -22.41 -10.62 -4.17
N GLU A 260 -22.49 -9.81 -3.09
CA GLU A 260 -21.40 -9.70 -2.10
C GLU A 260 -21.05 -11.06 -1.51
N ILE A 261 -22.05 -11.81 -1.01
CA ILE A 261 -21.82 -13.12 -0.38
C ILE A 261 -21.23 -14.13 -1.39
N GLY A 262 -21.80 -14.18 -2.60
CA GLY A 262 -21.34 -15.12 -3.63
C GLY A 262 -19.89 -14.83 -4.07
N PHE A 263 -19.56 -13.56 -4.31
CA PHE A 263 -18.18 -13.17 -4.62
C PHE A 263 -17.23 -13.44 -3.47
N GLU A 264 -17.58 -13.04 -2.25
CA GLU A 264 -16.73 -13.26 -1.07
C GLU A 264 -16.42 -14.74 -0.89
N LYS A 265 -17.44 -15.60 -0.96
CA LYS A 265 -17.28 -17.06 -0.88
C LYS A 265 -16.37 -17.61 -1.97
N PHE A 266 -16.56 -17.16 -3.23
CA PHE A 266 -15.71 -17.56 -4.35
C PHE A 266 -14.24 -17.15 -4.10
N LEU A 267 -14.02 -15.89 -3.71
CA LEU A 267 -12.69 -15.36 -3.45
C LEU A 267 -11.98 -16.08 -2.29
N GLU A 268 -12.71 -16.39 -1.21
CA GLU A 268 -12.17 -17.11 -0.07
C GLU A 268 -11.81 -18.55 -0.41
N GLU A 269 -12.72 -19.31 -1.07
CA GLU A 269 -12.48 -20.71 -1.45
C GLU A 269 -11.31 -20.85 -2.44
N LYS A 270 -11.11 -19.88 -3.32
CA LYS A 270 -10.03 -19.85 -4.30
C LYS A 270 -8.79 -19.09 -3.82
N ASN A 271 -8.83 -18.53 -2.61
CA ASN A 271 -7.75 -17.76 -2.00
C ASN A 271 -7.32 -16.53 -2.81
N TYR A 272 -8.27 -15.69 -3.26
CA TYR A 272 -8.01 -14.41 -3.90
C TYR A 272 -8.18 -13.25 -2.90
N GLN A 273 -7.32 -12.23 -3.01
CA GLN A 273 -7.32 -11.04 -2.15
C GLN A 273 -7.70 -9.76 -2.91
N ALA A 274 -7.86 -9.85 -4.20
CA ALA A 274 -8.33 -8.77 -5.05
C ALA A 274 -9.23 -9.30 -6.16
N VAL A 275 -10.14 -8.46 -6.63
CA VAL A 275 -11.10 -8.82 -7.68
C VAL A 275 -11.24 -7.70 -8.70
N VAL A 276 -11.46 -8.08 -9.93
CA VAL A 276 -11.73 -7.16 -11.05
C VAL A 276 -13.01 -7.57 -11.72
N THR A 277 -13.86 -6.61 -12.01
CA THR A 277 -15.10 -6.81 -12.77
C THR A 277 -15.06 -6.05 -14.09
N HIS A 278 -15.97 -6.42 -15.00
CA HIS A 278 -16.09 -5.82 -16.32
C HIS A 278 -17.58 -5.58 -16.64
N PHE A 279 -18.01 -4.32 -16.71
CA PHE A 279 -19.43 -3.99 -16.91
C PHE A 279 -19.98 -4.41 -18.29
N GLY A 280 -19.13 -4.62 -19.29
CA GLY A 280 -19.52 -5.11 -20.62
C GLY A 280 -19.73 -6.63 -20.69
N ASP A 281 -19.38 -7.39 -19.63
CA ASP A 281 -19.63 -8.83 -19.51
C ASP A 281 -20.06 -9.17 -18.08
N LEU A 282 -21.36 -9.26 -17.87
CA LEU A 282 -21.98 -9.56 -16.59
C LEU A 282 -22.58 -10.97 -16.53
N GLY A 283 -22.46 -11.76 -17.61
CA GLY A 283 -23.00 -13.11 -17.66
C GLY A 283 -24.45 -13.19 -17.20
N SER A 284 -24.73 -14.00 -16.18
CA SER A 284 -26.06 -14.15 -15.59
C SER A 284 -26.31 -13.30 -14.33
N LEU A 285 -25.41 -12.38 -13.98
CA LEU A 285 -25.63 -11.43 -12.86
C LEU A 285 -26.80 -10.49 -13.19
N GLN A 286 -27.68 -10.26 -12.23
CA GLN A 286 -28.86 -9.41 -12.39
C GLN A 286 -28.52 -7.91 -12.37
N GLN A 287 -27.48 -7.53 -11.70
CA GLN A 287 -27.01 -6.14 -11.56
C GLN A 287 -25.49 -6.06 -11.76
N LEU A 288 -25.00 -4.88 -12.12
CA LEU A 288 -23.58 -4.57 -11.98
C LEU A 288 -23.20 -4.60 -10.48
N PRO A 289 -22.11 -5.27 -10.09
CA PRO A 289 -21.69 -5.39 -8.69
C PRO A 289 -21.20 -4.07 -8.09
N GLY A 290 -22.06 -3.17 -7.71
CA GLY A 290 -21.73 -1.86 -7.13
C GLY A 290 -21.53 -1.91 -5.62
N LEU A 291 -22.63 -1.97 -4.86
CA LEU A 291 -22.59 -2.08 -3.39
C LEU A 291 -21.71 -3.26 -2.93
N ALA A 292 -21.81 -4.39 -3.60
CA ALA A 292 -21.02 -5.58 -3.28
C ALA A 292 -19.50 -5.29 -3.35
N MET A 293 -19.00 -4.65 -4.42
CA MET A 293 -17.58 -4.33 -4.56
C MET A 293 -17.11 -3.26 -3.59
N GLN A 294 -17.95 -2.26 -3.30
CA GLN A 294 -17.66 -1.25 -2.26
C GLN A 294 -17.47 -1.90 -0.90
N ARG A 295 -18.31 -2.87 -0.55
CA ARG A 295 -18.24 -3.63 0.69
C ARG A 295 -17.03 -4.57 0.75
N LEU A 296 -16.71 -5.25 -0.35
CA LEU A 296 -15.51 -6.09 -0.41
C LEU A 296 -14.24 -5.23 -0.22
N MET A 297 -14.17 -4.04 -0.83
CA MET A 297 -13.06 -3.12 -0.55
C MET A 297 -13.03 -2.66 0.92
N GLU A 298 -14.18 -2.41 1.55
CA GLU A 298 -14.25 -2.07 2.98
C GLU A 298 -13.71 -3.22 3.86
N LYS A 299 -13.95 -4.47 3.47
CA LYS A 299 -13.43 -5.68 4.13
C LYS A 299 -11.92 -5.89 3.87
N GLY A 300 -11.31 -5.11 2.96
CA GLY A 300 -9.87 -5.12 2.69
C GLY A 300 -9.47 -5.80 1.38
N TYR A 301 -10.40 -6.25 0.56
CA TYR A 301 -10.08 -6.72 -0.78
C TYR A 301 -9.59 -5.57 -1.66
N GLY A 302 -8.69 -5.88 -2.60
CA GLY A 302 -8.37 -4.97 -3.69
C GLY A 302 -9.45 -4.98 -4.75
N PHE A 303 -9.63 -3.87 -5.43
CA PHE A 303 -10.57 -3.75 -6.54
C PHE A 303 -9.96 -2.95 -7.69
N GLY A 304 -10.27 -3.35 -8.90
CA GLY A 304 -10.05 -2.63 -10.14
C GLY A 304 -11.23 -2.87 -11.08
N ALA A 305 -11.46 -1.95 -11.98
CA ALA A 305 -12.52 -2.05 -12.96
C ALA A 305 -11.98 -2.44 -14.33
N GLU A 306 -12.88 -2.89 -15.24
CA GLU A 306 -12.60 -3.03 -16.66
C GLU A 306 -11.46 -3.99 -17.02
N GLY A 307 -11.14 -4.91 -16.13
CA GLY A 307 -10.02 -5.83 -16.31
C GLY A 307 -8.69 -5.33 -15.70
N ASP A 308 -8.64 -4.14 -15.11
CA ASP A 308 -7.41 -3.56 -14.55
C ASP A 308 -6.95 -4.24 -13.27
N TRP A 309 -6.35 -5.39 -13.44
CA TRP A 309 -5.78 -6.20 -12.37
C TRP A 309 -4.61 -5.51 -11.65
N LYS A 310 -3.89 -4.61 -12.33
CA LYS A 310 -2.76 -3.87 -11.73
C LYS A 310 -3.25 -2.93 -10.64
N THR A 311 -4.30 -2.16 -10.93
CA THR A 311 -4.91 -1.27 -9.93
C THR A 311 -5.55 -2.08 -8.80
N ALA A 312 -6.20 -3.22 -9.10
CA ALA A 312 -6.74 -4.10 -8.04
C ALA A 312 -5.66 -4.59 -7.08
N ALA A 313 -4.53 -5.05 -7.60
CA ALA A 313 -3.39 -5.48 -6.78
C ALA A 313 -2.80 -4.33 -5.97
N MET A 314 -2.66 -3.13 -6.57
CA MET A 314 -2.17 -1.93 -5.88
C MET A 314 -3.09 -1.49 -4.75
N VAL A 315 -4.41 -1.48 -4.95
CA VAL A 315 -5.38 -1.19 -3.88
C VAL A 315 -5.24 -2.20 -2.74
N ARG A 316 -5.07 -3.50 -3.06
CA ARG A 316 -4.83 -4.52 -2.03
C ARG A 316 -3.53 -4.28 -1.27
N LEU A 317 -2.43 -4.02 -1.96
CA LEU A 317 -1.14 -3.69 -1.35
C LEU A 317 -1.24 -2.50 -0.39
N MET A 318 -1.87 -1.42 -0.83
CA MET A 318 -2.06 -0.23 0.01
C MET A 318 -2.90 -0.53 1.25
N LYS A 319 -3.94 -1.37 1.14
CA LYS A 319 -4.75 -1.82 2.28
C LYS A 319 -3.95 -2.67 3.28
N ILE A 320 -3.01 -3.48 2.80
CA ILE A 320 -2.08 -4.23 3.65
C ILE A 320 -1.20 -3.25 4.44
N MET A 321 -0.58 -2.30 3.76
CA MET A 321 0.32 -1.32 4.38
C MET A 321 -0.39 -0.40 5.39
N THR A 322 -1.69 -0.17 5.22
CA THR A 322 -2.50 0.67 6.12
C THR A 322 -3.24 -0.13 7.20
N ALA A 323 -3.12 -1.45 7.20
CA ALA A 323 -3.82 -2.31 8.17
C ALA A 323 -3.43 -1.95 9.62
N GLY A 324 -4.44 -1.82 10.49
CA GLY A 324 -4.25 -1.52 11.91
C GLY A 324 -3.82 -0.08 12.21
N ILE A 325 -3.84 0.84 11.24
CA ILE A 325 -3.71 2.27 11.54
C ILE A 325 -4.95 2.71 12.31
N LYS A 326 -4.72 3.26 13.50
CA LYS A 326 -5.80 3.85 14.29
C LYS A 326 -6.30 5.11 13.58
N ASP A 327 -7.62 5.25 13.48
CA ASP A 327 -8.27 6.38 12.82
C ASP A 327 -7.86 6.56 11.33
N ALA A 328 -7.61 5.43 10.63
CA ALA A 328 -7.31 5.44 9.21
C ALA A 328 -8.37 6.19 8.41
N LYS A 329 -7.92 7.03 7.48
CA LYS A 329 -8.83 7.81 6.63
C LYS A 329 -9.31 7.05 5.39
N GLY A 330 -8.60 6.00 5.01
CA GLY A 330 -9.03 5.03 4.02
C GLY A 330 -8.24 4.99 2.73
N THR A 331 -8.41 3.87 2.04
CA THR A 331 -7.79 3.53 0.76
C THR A 331 -8.86 3.05 -0.21
N SER A 332 -8.81 3.47 -1.46
CA SER A 332 -9.82 3.18 -2.48
C SER A 332 -9.22 3.02 -3.87
N PHE A 333 -9.97 2.36 -4.73
CA PHE A 333 -9.93 2.54 -6.17
C PHE A 333 -10.61 3.87 -6.51
N MET A 334 -10.06 4.64 -7.47
CA MET A 334 -10.62 5.87 -8.00
C MET A 334 -10.40 5.94 -9.51
N GLU A 335 -11.17 6.79 -10.17
CA GLU A 335 -11.04 7.12 -11.58
C GLU A 335 -11.14 8.61 -11.81
N ASP A 336 -10.27 9.16 -12.66
CA ASP A 336 -10.29 10.54 -13.09
C ASP A 336 -11.46 10.77 -14.07
N TYR A 337 -12.44 11.60 -13.68
CA TYR A 337 -13.62 11.83 -14.50
C TYR A 337 -13.58 13.16 -15.26
N THR A 338 -13.49 14.28 -14.54
CA THR A 338 -13.58 15.59 -15.19
C THR A 338 -12.84 16.65 -14.42
N TYR A 339 -12.33 17.63 -15.16
CA TYR A 339 -11.62 18.78 -14.62
C TYR A 339 -12.57 19.92 -14.26
N ASN A 340 -12.25 20.60 -13.17
CA ASN A 340 -12.71 21.96 -12.91
C ASN A 340 -11.56 22.92 -13.17
N PHE A 341 -11.73 23.82 -14.14
CA PHE A 341 -10.72 24.82 -14.53
C PHE A 341 -11.05 26.23 -14.02
N VAL A 342 -12.00 26.37 -13.10
CA VAL A 342 -12.29 27.68 -12.51
C VAL A 342 -11.09 28.13 -11.69
N PRO A 343 -10.52 29.33 -11.94
CA PRO A 343 -9.37 29.83 -11.19
C PRO A 343 -9.58 29.77 -9.68
N GLU A 344 -8.53 29.37 -8.95
CA GLU A 344 -8.50 29.14 -7.49
C GLU A 344 -9.35 27.91 -6.99
N LYS A 345 -10.05 27.24 -7.92
CA LYS A 345 -10.87 26.06 -7.62
C LYS A 345 -10.52 24.88 -8.53
N GLU A 346 -9.36 24.93 -9.14
CA GLU A 346 -8.91 23.91 -10.06
C GLU A 346 -8.76 22.56 -9.36
N GLY A 347 -9.13 21.49 -10.07
CA GLY A 347 -9.02 20.13 -9.57
C GLY A 347 -9.69 19.12 -10.49
N ILE A 348 -9.69 17.88 -10.03
CA ILE A 348 -10.22 16.72 -10.74
C ILE A 348 -11.33 16.09 -9.89
N LEU A 349 -12.50 15.93 -10.47
CA LEU A 349 -13.56 15.12 -9.86
C LEU A 349 -13.22 13.66 -10.06
N GLN A 350 -13.21 12.94 -8.96
CA GLN A 350 -12.89 11.53 -8.86
C GLN A 350 -14.13 10.73 -8.50
N SER A 351 -14.28 9.60 -9.13
CA SER A 351 -15.34 8.63 -8.81
C SER A 351 -15.03 7.27 -9.42
N HIS A 352 -16.02 6.48 -9.63
CA HIS A 352 -16.19 5.41 -10.62
C HIS A 352 -17.69 5.22 -10.84
N MET A 353 -18.07 4.33 -11.75
CA MET A 353 -19.49 4.05 -12.01
C MET A 353 -20.24 3.74 -10.72
N LEU A 354 -19.68 2.90 -9.83
CA LEU A 354 -20.30 2.53 -8.55
C LEU A 354 -19.26 2.36 -7.41
N GLU A 355 -18.03 1.94 -7.72
CA GLU A 355 -17.17 1.16 -6.83
C GLU A 355 -16.10 1.98 -6.10
N VAL A 356 -16.46 3.12 -5.52
CA VAL A 356 -15.56 3.84 -4.58
C VAL A 356 -15.73 3.28 -3.17
N CYS A 357 -14.61 3.00 -2.49
CA CYS A 357 -14.61 2.39 -1.16
C CYS A 357 -15.19 3.33 -0.09
N PRO A 358 -16.16 2.90 0.72
CA PRO A 358 -16.77 3.76 1.74
C PRO A 358 -15.81 4.14 2.89
N THR A 359 -14.65 3.51 3.02
CA THR A 359 -13.67 3.90 4.06
C THR A 359 -13.14 5.33 3.88
N VAL A 360 -13.20 5.89 2.66
CA VAL A 360 -12.79 7.27 2.38
C VAL A 360 -13.90 8.30 2.65
N ALA A 361 -15.11 7.87 3.00
CA ALA A 361 -16.27 8.75 3.17
C ALA A 361 -16.11 9.77 4.30
N GLU A 362 -16.54 10.99 4.06
CA GLU A 362 -16.76 12.03 5.07
C GLU A 362 -18.22 11.98 5.52
N GLY A 363 -18.45 11.63 6.77
CA GLY A 363 -19.79 11.58 7.34
C GLY A 363 -20.63 10.38 6.90
N PRO A 364 -21.97 10.50 6.92
CA PRO A 364 -22.86 9.37 6.72
C PRO A 364 -22.83 8.86 5.27
N VAL A 365 -22.78 7.54 5.13
CA VAL A 365 -22.90 6.83 3.86
C VAL A 365 -24.34 6.41 3.64
N SER A 366 -24.84 6.54 2.42
CA SER A 366 -26.24 6.21 2.09
C SER A 366 -26.31 5.16 0.98
N ILE A 367 -27.30 4.29 1.05
CA ILE A 367 -27.66 3.39 -0.06
C ILE A 367 -28.65 4.09 -0.98
N LYS A 368 -28.39 4.00 -2.27
CA LYS A 368 -29.27 4.49 -3.33
C LYS A 368 -29.43 3.42 -4.42
N VAL A 369 -30.61 3.32 -5.00
CA VAL A 369 -30.89 2.49 -6.17
C VAL A 369 -31.23 3.40 -7.34
N CYS A 370 -30.41 3.39 -8.37
CA CYS A 370 -30.58 4.28 -9.52
C CYS A 370 -30.30 3.53 -10.82
N PRO A 371 -30.96 3.95 -11.91
CA PRO A 371 -30.63 3.46 -13.24
C PRO A 371 -29.14 3.62 -13.54
N LEU A 372 -28.62 2.66 -14.29
CA LEU A 372 -27.32 2.72 -14.90
C LEU A 372 -27.50 2.50 -16.40
N SER A 373 -27.10 3.46 -17.22
CA SER A 373 -27.30 3.42 -18.69
C SER A 373 -26.39 2.42 -19.40
N MET A 374 -25.55 1.69 -18.66
CA MET A 374 -24.59 0.72 -19.19
C MET A 374 -24.86 -0.68 -18.61
N GLY A 375 -24.47 -1.71 -19.37
CA GLY A 375 -24.54 -3.11 -18.94
C GLY A 375 -25.89 -3.77 -19.11
N ASP A 376 -26.96 -3.06 -19.48
CA ASP A 376 -28.30 -3.58 -19.76
C ASP A 376 -28.81 -4.55 -18.67
N ARG A 377 -28.77 -4.12 -17.40
CA ARG A 377 -29.16 -4.87 -16.21
C ARG A 377 -30.12 -4.06 -15.35
N GLU A 378 -30.66 -4.70 -14.30
CA GLU A 378 -31.50 -4.02 -13.32
C GLU A 378 -30.72 -2.89 -12.61
N ASP A 379 -31.45 -1.88 -12.12
CA ASP A 379 -30.89 -0.75 -11.39
C ASP A 379 -30.06 -1.21 -10.19
N PRO A 380 -28.73 -1.01 -10.17
CA PRO A 380 -27.90 -1.49 -9.08
C PRO A 380 -28.02 -0.60 -7.82
N ALA A 381 -28.04 -1.24 -6.66
CA ALA A 381 -27.82 -0.54 -5.42
C ALA A 381 -26.34 -0.19 -5.24
N ARG A 382 -26.06 0.99 -4.66
CA ARG A 382 -24.72 1.53 -4.45
C ARG A 382 -24.66 2.41 -3.21
N LEU A 383 -23.46 2.56 -2.64
CA LEU A 383 -23.17 3.52 -1.60
C LEU A 383 -22.81 4.87 -2.22
N VAL A 384 -23.47 5.92 -1.72
CA VAL A 384 -23.24 7.30 -2.14
C VAL A 384 -22.73 8.13 -0.96
N PHE A 385 -21.69 8.92 -1.21
CA PHE A 385 -21.03 9.75 -0.21
C PHE A 385 -20.06 10.72 -0.89
N THR A 386 -19.54 11.67 -0.14
CA THR A 386 -18.37 12.46 -0.51
C THR A 386 -17.17 12.04 0.32
N SER A 387 -15.97 12.13 -0.23
CA SER A 387 -14.76 11.75 0.49
C SER A 387 -14.31 12.80 1.50
N LYS A 388 -13.46 12.37 2.44
CA LYS A 388 -12.69 13.22 3.35
C LYS A 388 -11.83 14.23 2.60
N THR A 389 -11.31 15.20 3.33
CA THR A 389 -10.39 16.23 2.81
C THR A 389 -8.99 16.07 3.40
N GLY A 390 -7.99 16.70 2.76
CA GLY A 390 -6.61 16.74 3.21
C GLY A 390 -5.63 16.06 2.26
N PRO A 391 -4.35 15.99 2.65
CA PRO A 391 -3.32 15.38 1.82
C PRO A 391 -3.56 13.88 1.64
N ALA A 392 -3.25 13.39 0.45
CA ALA A 392 -3.37 11.99 0.06
C ALA A 392 -2.38 11.67 -1.07
N ILE A 393 -2.31 10.43 -1.47
CA ILE A 393 -1.57 10.02 -2.67
C ILE A 393 -2.49 9.30 -3.65
N ALA A 394 -2.27 9.54 -4.93
CA ALA A 394 -2.82 8.78 -6.04
C ALA A 394 -1.68 8.05 -6.76
N THR A 395 -1.83 6.76 -7.02
CA THR A 395 -0.81 5.98 -7.72
C THR A 395 -1.37 5.23 -8.91
N SER A 396 -0.55 5.07 -9.94
CA SER A 396 -0.86 4.23 -11.10
C SER A 396 0.33 3.34 -11.42
N LEU A 397 0.11 2.03 -11.43
CA LEU A 397 1.10 1.07 -11.93
C LEU A 397 0.81 0.79 -13.39
N VAL A 398 1.68 1.24 -14.28
CA VAL A 398 1.55 1.06 -15.72
C VAL A 398 2.59 0.10 -16.27
N ASP A 399 2.19 -0.68 -17.26
CA ASP A 399 3.06 -1.53 -18.05
C ASP A 399 3.44 -0.79 -19.34
N LEU A 400 4.73 -0.55 -19.54
CA LEU A 400 5.28 0.13 -20.73
C LEU A 400 5.75 -0.86 -21.80
N GLY A 401 5.51 -2.17 -21.61
CA GLY A 401 5.90 -3.24 -22.50
C GLY A 401 7.30 -3.80 -22.24
N ASP A 402 8.22 -2.97 -21.81
CA ASP A 402 9.59 -3.37 -21.44
C ASP A 402 9.86 -3.26 -19.92
N ARG A 403 8.96 -2.65 -19.18
CA ARG A 403 9.05 -2.46 -17.72
C ARG A 403 7.74 -2.00 -17.10
N PHE A 404 7.62 -2.19 -15.79
CA PHE A 404 6.60 -1.51 -14.99
C PHE A 404 7.12 -0.16 -14.50
N ARG A 405 6.20 0.82 -14.49
CA ARG A 405 6.41 2.14 -13.89
C ARG A 405 5.33 2.38 -12.84
N LEU A 406 5.74 2.75 -11.63
CA LEU A 406 4.85 3.28 -10.61
C LEU A 406 4.87 4.81 -10.67
N ILE A 407 3.73 5.41 -10.95
CA ILE A 407 3.53 6.85 -10.90
C ILE A 407 2.92 7.17 -9.54
N ILE A 408 3.51 8.11 -8.82
CA ILE A 408 3.09 8.51 -7.48
C ILE A 408 2.84 10.01 -7.51
N ASN A 409 1.61 10.42 -7.25
CA ASN A 409 1.25 11.84 -7.20
C ASN A 409 0.72 12.21 -5.81
N ASP A 410 1.35 13.19 -5.17
CA ASP A 410 0.80 13.86 -4.02
C ASP A 410 -0.40 14.70 -4.44
N VAL A 411 -1.53 14.52 -3.76
CA VAL A 411 -2.77 15.22 -4.07
C VAL A 411 -3.36 15.88 -2.83
N ASP A 412 -4.04 17.00 -3.01
CA ASP A 412 -4.76 17.71 -1.95
C ASP A 412 -6.25 17.57 -2.17
N CYS A 413 -6.89 16.71 -1.36
CA CYS A 413 -8.32 16.49 -1.42
C CYS A 413 -9.09 17.64 -0.79
N LYS A 414 -10.01 18.19 -1.56
CA LYS A 414 -10.84 19.34 -1.20
C LYS A 414 -12.30 18.96 -1.10
N LYS A 415 -13.06 19.77 -0.38
CA LYS A 415 -14.51 19.59 -0.32
C LYS A 415 -15.11 19.89 -1.69
N VAL A 416 -16.00 19.03 -2.15
CA VAL A 416 -16.85 19.32 -3.31
C VAL A 416 -17.68 20.56 -3.02
N GLU A 417 -17.58 21.58 -3.88
CA GLU A 417 -18.14 22.91 -3.62
C GLU A 417 -19.67 22.91 -3.51
N LYS A 418 -20.32 22.10 -4.33
CA LYS A 418 -21.78 22.03 -4.41
C LYS A 418 -22.25 20.58 -4.46
N PRO A 419 -23.40 20.25 -3.87
CA PRO A 419 -24.01 18.94 -4.03
C PRO A 419 -24.24 18.60 -5.51
N MET A 420 -24.05 17.34 -5.87
CA MET A 420 -24.29 16.79 -7.21
C MET A 420 -25.43 15.76 -7.17
N PRO A 421 -26.70 16.19 -6.99
CA PRO A 421 -27.81 15.28 -6.71
C PRO A 421 -28.10 14.30 -7.88
N LYS A 422 -27.66 14.63 -9.09
CA LYS A 422 -27.80 13.77 -10.28
C LYS A 422 -26.64 12.83 -10.51
N LEU A 423 -25.59 12.88 -9.67
CA LEU A 423 -24.45 11.99 -9.73
C LEU A 423 -24.47 11.05 -8.50
N PRO A 424 -25.16 9.89 -8.59
CA PRO A 424 -25.43 9.03 -7.45
C PRO A 424 -24.27 8.03 -7.22
N VAL A 425 -23.07 8.52 -6.92
CA VAL A 425 -21.86 7.72 -6.69
C VAL A 425 -21.03 8.27 -5.55
N GLY A 426 -20.11 7.48 -5.03
CA GLY A 426 -19.05 7.98 -4.15
C GLY A 426 -18.14 8.94 -4.92
N THR A 427 -17.85 10.12 -4.39
CA THR A 427 -17.04 11.14 -5.07
C THR A 427 -15.92 11.66 -4.20
N ALA A 428 -14.78 11.96 -4.81
CA ALA A 428 -13.71 12.76 -4.26
C ALA A 428 -13.39 13.91 -5.22
N PHE A 429 -12.74 14.95 -4.71
CA PHE A 429 -12.24 16.03 -5.53
C PHE A 429 -10.87 16.45 -5.03
N TRP A 430 -9.87 16.45 -5.89
CA TRP A 430 -8.53 16.87 -5.50
C TRP A 430 -7.81 17.71 -6.53
N THR A 431 -6.85 18.48 -6.04
CA THR A 431 -5.86 19.15 -6.88
C THR A 431 -4.56 18.35 -6.78
N PRO A 432 -4.01 17.86 -7.91
CA PRO A 432 -2.68 17.25 -7.92
C PRO A 432 -1.62 18.31 -7.63
N GLN A 433 -0.52 17.89 -6.99
CA GLN A 433 0.63 18.76 -6.80
C GLN A 433 1.45 18.88 -8.11
N PRO A 434 2.17 20.01 -8.34
CA PRO A 434 2.15 21.25 -7.55
C PRO A 434 0.89 22.09 -7.82
N ASP A 435 0.24 21.88 -8.95
CA ASP A 435 -0.99 22.49 -9.42
C ASP A 435 -1.65 21.58 -10.48
N LEU A 436 -2.91 21.87 -10.84
CA LEU A 436 -3.66 21.05 -11.79
C LEU A 436 -2.97 20.91 -13.14
N ALA A 437 -2.45 22.00 -13.70
CA ALA A 437 -1.87 22.01 -15.05
C ALA A 437 -0.57 21.18 -15.08
N THR A 438 0.33 21.43 -14.13
CA THR A 438 1.62 20.75 -14.04
C THR A 438 1.43 19.26 -13.66
N GLY A 439 0.61 19.00 -12.65
CA GLY A 439 0.38 17.62 -12.20
C GLY A 439 -0.28 16.74 -13.25
N ALA A 440 -1.32 17.26 -13.94
CA ALA A 440 -1.98 16.52 -15.02
C ALA A 440 -1.06 16.33 -16.25
N GLU A 441 -0.26 17.36 -16.63
CA GLU A 441 0.72 17.18 -17.71
C GLU A 441 1.77 16.12 -17.35
N ALA A 442 2.29 16.12 -16.13
CA ALA A 442 3.28 15.15 -15.67
C ALA A 442 2.68 13.73 -15.64
N TRP A 443 1.43 13.58 -15.16
CA TRP A 443 0.73 12.30 -15.15
C TRP A 443 0.59 11.69 -16.55
N ILE A 444 0.16 12.51 -17.52
CA ILE A 444 0.02 12.09 -18.91
C ILE A 444 1.39 11.76 -19.53
N LEU A 445 2.42 12.57 -19.27
CA LEU A 445 3.79 12.32 -19.75
C LEU A 445 4.37 11.01 -19.21
N ALA A 446 4.04 10.65 -17.98
CA ALA A 446 4.45 9.40 -17.36
C ALA A 446 3.68 8.17 -17.91
N GLY A 447 2.61 8.38 -18.64
CA GLY A 447 1.72 7.31 -19.13
C GLY A 447 0.66 6.89 -18.12
N GLY A 448 0.33 7.76 -17.17
CA GLY A 448 -0.62 7.48 -16.10
C GLY A 448 -2.01 7.09 -16.62
N ALA A 449 -2.60 6.09 -15.99
CA ALA A 449 -3.95 5.62 -16.28
C ALA A 449 -5.02 6.58 -15.72
N HIS A 450 -6.25 6.45 -16.20
CA HIS A 450 -7.42 7.07 -15.58
C HIS A 450 -7.82 6.34 -14.28
N HIS A 451 -7.43 5.07 -14.11
CA HIS A 451 -7.58 4.33 -12.87
C HIS A 451 -6.44 4.61 -11.90
N THR A 452 -6.75 4.80 -10.63
CA THR A 452 -5.77 5.03 -9.57
C THR A 452 -6.05 4.18 -8.33
N ALA A 453 -4.98 3.74 -7.68
CA ALA A 453 -5.03 3.30 -6.30
C ALA A 453 -4.72 4.52 -5.41
N PHE A 454 -5.65 4.84 -4.53
CA PHE A 454 -5.68 6.06 -3.75
C PHE A 454 -5.62 5.79 -2.25
N SER A 455 -4.88 6.60 -1.49
CA SER A 455 -4.85 6.48 -0.02
C SER A 455 -4.59 7.81 0.67
N TYR A 456 -5.34 8.06 1.76
CA TYR A 456 -5.05 9.12 2.72
C TYR A 456 -3.96 8.75 3.74
N ASP A 457 -3.64 7.47 3.88
CA ASP A 457 -2.89 6.92 5.00
C ASP A 457 -1.47 6.51 4.64
N LEU A 458 -1.11 6.62 3.36
CA LEU A 458 0.23 6.33 2.84
C LEU A 458 0.91 7.60 2.31
N THR A 459 2.23 7.54 2.24
CA THR A 459 3.08 8.60 1.70
C THR A 459 3.75 8.17 0.40
N ALA A 460 4.17 9.14 -0.41
CA ALA A 460 4.96 8.88 -1.61
C ALA A 460 6.27 8.13 -1.29
N GLU A 461 6.93 8.43 -0.14
CA GLU A 461 8.12 7.72 0.33
C GLU A 461 7.87 6.21 0.50
N GLN A 462 6.74 5.81 1.12
CA GLN A 462 6.40 4.41 1.33
C GLN A 462 6.18 3.65 0.00
N MET A 463 5.50 4.28 -0.94
CA MET A 463 5.25 3.66 -2.25
C MET A 463 6.54 3.58 -3.08
N GLY A 464 7.40 4.59 -2.98
CA GLY A 464 8.72 4.58 -3.61
C GLY A 464 9.65 3.53 -3.01
N ASP A 465 9.66 3.37 -1.69
CA ASP A 465 10.44 2.31 -1.02
C ASP A 465 9.97 0.91 -1.48
N TRP A 466 8.64 0.72 -1.65
CA TRP A 466 8.12 -0.54 -2.20
C TRP A 466 8.58 -0.75 -3.65
N ALA A 467 8.47 0.27 -4.50
CA ALA A 467 8.91 0.18 -5.90
C ALA A 467 10.40 -0.12 -6.04
N ALA A 468 11.23 0.52 -5.20
CA ALA A 468 12.68 0.26 -5.15
C ALA A 468 12.97 -1.19 -4.74
N ALA A 469 12.27 -1.72 -3.74
CA ALA A 469 12.40 -3.11 -3.31
C ALA A 469 11.98 -4.10 -4.41
N MET A 470 10.97 -3.75 -5.23
CA MET A 470 10.54 -4.55 -6.38
C MET A 470 11.45 -4.38 -7.62
N GLY A 471 12.38 -3.44 -7.57
CA GLY A 471 13.29 -3.15 -8.69
C GLY A 471 12.56 -2.61 -9.93
N ILE A 472 11.53 -1.80 -9.72
CA ILE A 472 10.78 -1.13 -10.79
C ILE A 472 10.98 0.38 -10.77
N GLU A 473 10.71 1.00 -11.91
CA GLU A 473 10.74 2.45 -12.05
C GLU A 473 9.66 3.10 -11.17
N ALA A 474 10.03 4.13 -10.39
CA ALA A 474 9.10 5.02 -9.73
C ALA A 474 9.33 6.46 -10.20
N VAL A 475 8.25 7.21 -10.43
CA VAL A 475 8.29 8.64 -10.74
C VAL A 475 7.35 9.39 -9.80
N TYR A 476 7.80 10.57 -9.37
CA TYR A 476 7.10 11.35 -8.35
C TYR A 476 6.57 12.66 -8.96
N ILE A 477 5.32 12.94 -8.66
CA ILE A 477 4.66 14.21 -8.99
C ILE A 477 4.27 14.84 -7.66
N ASP A 478 4.97 15.90 -7.30
CA ASP A 478 4.89 16.57 -6.00
C ASP A 478 5.01 18.08 -6.12
N LYS A 479 5.11 18.76 -4.98
CA LYS A 479 5.23 20.23 -4.91
C LYS A 479 6.46 20.81 -5.63
N ASP A 480 7.52 20.00 -5.82
CA ASP A 480 8.78 20.42 -6.42
C ASP A 480 8.86 20.02 -7.91
N THR A 481 7.82 19.39 -8.45
CA THR A 481 7.77 18.95 -9.84
C THR A 481 7.72 20.12 -10.81
N THR A 482 8.64 20.09 -11.78
CA THR A 482 8.59 20.95 -12.96
C THR A 482 8.62 20.09 -14.22
N ILE A 483 7.86 20.45 -15.23
CA ILE A 483 7.76 19.66 -16.49
C ILE A 483 9.12 19.43 -17.14
N ARG A 484 10.01 20.43 -17.08
CA ARG A 484 11.38 20.28 -17.64
C ARG A 484 12.18 19.20 -16.93
N ASN A 485 12.19 19.22 -15.59
CA ASN A 485 12.95 18.24 -14.81
C ASN A 485 12.31 16.86 -14.94
N PHE A 486 10.99 16.78 -14.89
CA PHE A 486 10.24 15.55 -15.04
C PHE A 486 10.50 14.85 -16.39
N LYS A 487 10.48 15.63 -17.51
CA LYS A 487 10.87 15.09 -18.83
C LYS A 487 12.31 14.56 -18.87
N ASN A 488 13.24 15.19 -18.15
CA ASN A 488 14.60 14.71 -18.06
C ASN A 488 14.70 13.42 -17.24
N GLU A 489 13.98 13.36 -16.11
CA GLU A 489 13.88 12.14 -15.30
C GLU A 489 13.35 10.97 -16.13
N LEU A 490 12.24 11.14 -16.84
CA LEU A 490 11.69 10.09 -17.71
C LEU A 490 12.70 9.60 -18.75
N ARG A 491 13.50 10.50 -19.35
CA ARG A 491 14.55 10.12 -20.32
C ARG A 491 15.69 9.33 -19.65
N TRP A 492 16.10 9.70 -18.44
CA TRP A 492 17.12 8.96 -17.71
C TRP A 492 16.62 7.59 -17.26
N ASN A 493 15.38 7.53 -16.80
CA ASN A 493 14.73 6.30 -16.38
C ASN A 493 14.56 5.32 -17.55
N GLU A 494 14.25 5.82 -18.75
CA GLU A 494 14.20 4.99 -19.95
C GLU A 494 15.54 4.27 -20.23
N ILE A 495 16.67 4.92 -19.94
CA ILE A 495 18.00 4.28 -20.08
C ILE A 495 18.28 3.34 -18.93
N ALA A 496 17.92 3.71 -17.70
CA ALA A 496 18.22 2.96 -16.49
C ALA A 496 17.39 1.67 -16.33
N TYR A 497 16.12 1.70 -16.72
CA TYR A 497 15.18 0.60 -16.53
C TYR A 497 14.83 -0.17 -17.81
N ARG A 498 15.25 0.29 -18.98
CA ARG A 498 15.05 -0.44 -20.23
C ARG A 498 15.90 -1.72 -20.21
N LYS A 499 15.24 -2.86 -20.43
CA LYS A 499 15.89 -4.18 -20.54
C LYS A 499 16.39 -4.44 -21.95
#